data_702a6d521750fb649456f9f11c4e4e1c
#
_entry.id   702a6d521750fb649456f9f11c4e4e1c
#
_cell.length_a   1.000
_cell.length_b   1.000
_cell.length_c   1.000
_cell.angle_alpha   90.00
_cell.angle_beta   90.00
_cell.angle_gamma   90.00
#
_symmetry.space_group_name_H-M   'P 1'
#
loop_
_entity.id
_entity.type
_entity.pdbx_description
1 polymer ?
#
loop_
_entity_poly.entity_id
_entity_poly.type
_entity_poly.pdbx_seq_one_letter_code
_entity_poly.pdbx_strand_id
1 'polypeptide(L)'
;MIVSSSLISSVSPWLRTLGVATAIGMAALSPAAAQQRNPEQKVGETVLDQPAQSYRFEHFVLDSPDKARRWRVNIGVPAKAAATPAPVLYMLDGNAAAMVLDQAMLADLAAHAAPVLVFIGYDNDLRIDSPARTRDYTAWIDTADDENGTSQSSGGGAYAFLDLIERRIKPEVQRRASIDLQQQSLWGHSLGGLFVVSTLYTRPAAFQHYVSASPSLWWSQGAPLGDMERQFIANNQSQPAQVTVMLGGDERTGNRGVRDMTNPRVVAHLRRIGGATPDAAQQLASRLAKVPGLTVQYREFPGLGHGPMLPASLKATLSQLYGIADRSGTPAPAPAPAP
;
A
#
# COMPACT_ATOMS: atom_id res chain seq x y z
N MET A 1 30.78 -83.83 58.01
CA MET A 1 29.87 -83.38 59.07
C MET A 1 29.37 -81.96 58.69
N ILE A 2 28.08 -81.90 58.56
CA ILE A 2 27.19 -80.72 58.80
C ILE A 2 27.20 -79.69 57.72
N VAL A 3 26.22 -79.72 56.99
CA VAL A 3 24.87 -79.22 56.81
C VAL A 3 24.80 -77.87 56.09
N SER A 4 24.17 -77.94 54.98
CA SER A 4 23.61 -76.93 54.13
C SER A 4 22.52 -76.09 54.74
N SER A 5 22.29 -74.91 54.26
CA SER A 5 20.95 -74.40 54.11
C SER A 5 20.89 -73.32 53.04
N SER A 6 20.11 -73.56 52.04
CA SER A 6 19.69 -72.71 50.96
C SER A 6 18.67 -71.64 51.49
N LEU A 7 18.77 -70.45 51.03
CA LEU A 7 17.64 -69.48 51.08
C LEU A 7 17.48 -68.82 49.70
N ILE A 8 16.33 -69.10 49.12
CA ILE A 8 15.80 -68.49 47.91
C ILE A 8 15.33 -67.06 48.24
N SER A 9 15.83 -66.06 47.54
CA SER A 9 15.31 -64.72 47.57
C SER A 9 14.65 -64.41 46.26
N SER A 10 13.40 -64.06 46.36
CA SER A 10 12.52 -63.61 45.28
C SER A 10 12.92 -62.22 44.79
N VAL A 11 13.01 -62.11 43.49
CA VAL A 11 13.27 -60.83 42.79
C VAL A 11 11.95 -60.26 42.35
N SER A 12 11.61 -59.08 42.87
CA SER A 12 10.45 -58.25 42.38
C SER A 12 10.85 -57.49 41.13
N PRO A 13 9.98 -57.40 40.12
CA PRO A 13 10.26 -56.58 38.94
C PRO A 13 9.85 -55.09 39.21
N TRP A 14 10.79 -54.23 39.02
CA TRP A 14 10.57 -52.79 39.05
C TRP A 14 9.91 -52.35 37.73
N LEU A 15 8.67 -51.80 37.83
CA LEU A 15 8.06 -51.02 36.75
C LEU A 15 8.87 -49.77 36.50
N ARG A 16 9.42 -49.65 35.30
CA ARG A 16 9.96 -48.42 34.79
C ARG A 16 8.82 -47.66 34.11
N THR A 17 8.30 -46.63 34.78
CA THR A 17 7.44 -45.61 34.18
C THR A 17 8.31 -44.71 33.30
N LEU A 18 8.13 -44.81 31.98
CA LEU A 18 8.61 -43.79 31.03
C LEU A 18 7.79 -42.54 31.20
N GLY A 19 8.35 -41.51 31.78
CA GLY A 19 7.82 -40.18 31.73
C GLY A 19 8.05 -39.57 30.34
N VAL A 20 7.00 -39.43 29.54
CA VAL A 20 7.01 -38.62 28.32
C VAL A 20 6.99 -37.15 28.73
N ALA A 21 8.14 -36.48 28.70
CA ALA A 21 8.22 -35.05 28.83
C ALA A 21 7.76 -34.42 27.51
N THR A 22 6.53 -33.94 27.47
CA THR A 22 6.00 -33.12 26.38
C THR A 22 6.68 -31.73 26.48
N ALA A 23 7.70 -31.51 25.68
CA ALA A 23 8.28 -30.18 25.51
C ALA A 23 7.27 -29.35 24.69
N ILE A 24 6.49 -28.54 25.36
CA ILE A 24 5.71 -27.47 24.71
C ILE A 24 6.73 -26.44 24.24
N GLY A 25 7.07 -26.50 22.97
CA GLY A 25 7.83 -25.45 22.30
C GLY A 25 7.01 -24.17 22.31
N MET A 26 7.29 -23.25 23.22
CA MET A 26 6.90 -21.86 23.08
C MET A 26 7.62 -21.31 21.85
N ALA A 27 6.95 -21.28 20.72
CA ALA A 27 7.34 -20.44 19.61
C ALA A 27 7.30 -19.00 20.12
N ALA A 28 8.46 -18.45 20.43
CA ALA A 28 8.60 -17.04 20.70
C ALA A 28 8.18 -16.29 19.43
N LEU A 29 6.97 -15.74 19.43
CA LEU A 29 6.55 -14.73 18.46
C LEU A 29 7.52 -13.56 18.65
N SER A 30 8.53 -13.47 17.80
CA SER A 30 9.39 -12.31 17.72
C SER A 30 8.50 -11.10 17.51
N PRO A 31 8.55 -10.07 18.38
CA PRO A 31 7.82 -8.84 18.11
C PRO A 31 8.30 -8.33 16.74
N ALA A 32 7.39 -8.12 15.82
CA ALA A 32 7.69 -7.48 14.55
C ALA A 32 8.30 -6.11 14.90
N ALA A 33 9.63 -6.02 14.81
CA ALA A 33 10.35 -4.79 15.05
C ALA A 33 9.73 -3.73 14.15
N ALA A 34 9.23 -2.66 14.74
CA ALA A 34 8.73 -1.50 14.00
C ALA A 34 9.86 -1.06 13.07
N GLN A 35 9.71 -1.36 11.80
CA GLN A 35 10.75 -1.14 10.80
C GLN A 35 10.96 0.37 10.69
N GLN A 36 12.04 0.87 11.30
CA GLN A 36 12.43 2.27 11.20
C GLN A 36 12.50 2.63 9.72
N ARG A 37 11.79 3.69 9.33
CA ARG A 37 11.86 4.19 7.95
C ARG A 37 13.29 4.60 7.67
N ASN A 38 13.95 3.86 6.78
CA ASN A 38 15.23 4.28 6.24
C ASN A 38 14.97 5.12 4.98
N PRO A 39 15.13 6.45 5.02
CA PRO A 39 14.88 7.31 3.87
C PRO A 39 15.86 7.06 2.72
N GLU A 40 16.99 6.43 3.00
CA GLU A 40 18.03 6.10 2.02
C GLU A 40 17.92 4.66 1.50
N GLN A 41 16.85 3.95 1.85
CA GLN A 41 16.66 2.58 1.39
C GLN A 41 16.60 2.55 -0.14
N LYS A 42 17.51 1.75 -0.74
CA LYS A 42 17.56 1.52 -2.18
C LYS A 42 16.56 0.47 -2.62
N VAL A 43 16.15 0.55 -3.88
CA VAL A 43 15.15 -0.36 -4.46
C VAL A 43 15.69 -1.79 -4.61
N GLY A 44 16.96 -1.97 -4.89
CA GLY A 44 17.52 -3.30 -5.19
C GLY A 44 16.96 -3.92 -6.48
N GLU A 45 17.19 -5.22 -6.66
CA GLU A 45 16.65 -5.97 -7.79
C GLU A 45 15.16 -6.24 -7.62
N THR A 46 14.38 -6.05 -8.68
CA THR A 46 12.93 -6.23 -8.73
C THR A 46 12.51 -7.05 -9.95
N VAL A 47 11.23 -7.28 -10.11
CA VAL A 47 10.67 -7.92 -11.32
C VAL A 47 10.96 -7.12 -12.61
N LEU A 48 11.27 -5.83 -12.48
CA LEU A 48 11.60 -4.96 -13.63
C LEU A 48 12.98 -5.28 -14.22
N ASP A 49 13.85 -5.88 -13.42
CA ASP A 49 15.25 -6.17 -13.76
C ASP A 49 15.45 -7.62 -14.21
N GLN A 50 14.42 -8.46 -14.02
CA GLN A 50 14.48 -9.89 -14.29
C GLN A 50 13.99 -10.23 -15.70
N PRO A 51 14.46 -11.35 -16.30
CA PRO A 51 13.92 -11.84 -17.56
C PRO A 51 12.40 -12.03 -17.49
N ALA A 52 11.70 -11.37 -18.39
CA ALA A 52 10.23 -11.38 -18.40
C ALA A 52 9.70 -12.66 -19.07
N GLN A 53 8.89 -13.42 -18.37
CA GLN A 53 8.17 -14.56 -18.91
C GLN A 53 6.71 -14.22 -19.22
N SER A 54 6.01 -13.64 -18.27
CA SER A 54 4.58 -13.31 -18.38
C SER A 54 4.31 -11.85 -18.74
N TYR A 55 5.28 -10.99 -18.49
CA TYR A 55 5.22 -9.56 -18.78
C TYR A 55 6.49 -9.10 -19.48
N ARG A 56 6.38 -8.17 -20.42
CA ARG A 56 7.50 -7.39 -20.98
C ARG A 56 7.53 -6.04 -20.28
N PHE A 57 8.68 -5.68 -19.72
CA PHE A 57 8.88 -4.39 -19.06
C PHE A 57 9.66 -3.43 -19.98
N GLU A 58 9.21 -2.19 -20.00
CA GLU A 58 9.90 -1.07 -20.63
C GLU A 58 9.74 0.17 -19.75
N HIS A 59 10.55 1.19 -19.98
CA HIS A 59 10.42 2.45 -19.24
C HIS A 59 10.60 3.66 -20.15
N PHE A 60 10.17 4.80 -19.64
CA PHE A 60 10.51 6.11 -20.18
C PHE A 60 10.70 7.10 -19.04
N VAL A 61 11.41 8.19 -19.34
CA VAL A 61 11.72 9.26 -18.39
C VAL A 61 11.06 10.55 -18.88
N LEU A 62 10.51 11.30 -17.95
CA LEU A 62 9.92 12.62 -18.19
C LEU A 62 10.65 13.64 -17.33
N ASP A 63 11.10 14.73 -17.98
CA ASP A 63 11.66 15.89 -17.28
C ASP A 63 10.58 16.94 -17.03
N SER A 64 10.69 17.65 -15.90
CA SER A 64 9.98 18.91 -15.70
C SER A 64 10.50 19.98 -16.66
N PRO A 65 9.71 21.02 -16.97
CA PRO A 65 10.14 22.10 -17.87
C PRO A 65 11.46 22.76 -17.44
N ASP A 66 11.68 22.91 -16.15
CA ASP A 66 12.89 23.45 -15.55
C ASP A 66 14.04 22.43 -15.40
N LYS A 67 13.81 21.17 -15.80
CA LYS A 67 14.74 20.03 -15.68
C LYS A 67 15.19 19.73 -14.24
N ALA A 68 14.57 20.33 -13.26
CA ALA A 68 14.89 20.11 -11.85
C ALA A 68 14.34 18.78 -11.31
N ARG A 69 13.40 18.16 -12.03
CA ARG A 69 12.76 16.90 -11.62
C ARG A 69 12.70 15.94 -12.79
N ARG A 70 12.84 14.65 -12.45
CA ARG A 70 12.75 13.56 -13.41
C ARG A 70 11.90 12.44 -12.82
N TRP A 71 10.93 12.01 -13.60
CA TRP A 71 10.08 10.87 -13.27
C TRP A 71 10.43 9.71 -14.18
N ARG A 72 10.61 8.55 -13.60
CA ARG A 72 10.73 7.28 -14.33
C ARG A 72 9.41 6.56 -14.24
N VAL A 73 8.87 6.18 -15.40
CA VAL A 73 7.66 5.38 -15.51
C VAL A 73 8.04 4.05 -16.13
N ASN A 74 7.88 2.96 -15.36
CA ASN A 74 8.04 1.62 -15.88
C ASN A 74 6.67 1.07 -16.25
N ILE A 75 6.59 0.35 -17.37
CA ILE A 75 5.36 -0.24 -17.89
C ILE A 75 5.58 -1.73 -18.04
N GLY A 76 4.72 -2.53 -17.39
CA GLY A 76 4.61 -3.97 -17.62
C GLY A 76 3.45 -4.25 -18.56
N VAL A 77 3.75 -4.76 -19.72
CA VAL A 77 2.76 -5.18 -20.72
C VAL A 77 2.71 -6.71 -20.73
N PRO A 78 1.52 -7.34 -20.67
CA PRO A 78 1.42 -8.80 -20.79
C PRO A 78 2.15 -9.30 -22.03
N ALA A 79 2.98 -10.34 -21.87
CA ALA A 79 3.78 -10.89 -22.97
C ALA A 79 2.90 -11.49 -24.08
N LYS A 80 1.75 -12.04 -23.70
CA LYS A 80 0.73 -12.54 -24.64
C LYS A 80 -0.27 -11.42 -24.90
N ALA A 81 -0.41 -11.01 -26.14
CA ALA A 81 -1.42 -10.03 -26.52
C ALA A 81 -2.84 -10.55 -26.23
N ALA A 82 -3.64 -9.71 -25.58
CA ALA A 82 -5.06 -9.99 -25.39
C ALA A 82 -5.84 -9.63 -26.67
N ALA A 83 -6.98 -10.29 -26.90
CA ALA A 83 -7.89 -9.98 -27.98
C ALA A 83 -8.62 -8.63 -27.79
N THR A 84 -8.72 -8.17 -26.54
CA THR A 84 -9.40 -6.93 -26.15
C THR A 84 -8.40 -6.00 -25.44
N PRO A 85 -8.65 -4.68 -25.44
CA PRO A 85 -7.87 -3.74 -24.65
C PRO A 85 -7.80 -4.15 -23.16
N ALA A 86 -6.62 -4.07 -22.57
CA ALA A 86 -6.36 -4.51 -21.20
C ALA A 86 -6.75 -3.44 -20.17
N PRO A 87 -7.24 -3.82 -18.97
CA PRO A 87 -7.34 -2.89 -17.86
C PRO A 87 -5.94 -2.41 -17.47
N VAL A 88 -5.86 -1.25 -16.80
CA VAL A 88 -4.56 -0.68 -16.42
C VAL A 88 -4.55 -0.24 -14.96
N LEU A 89 -3.45 -0.55 -14.25
CA LEU A 89 -3.20 -0.08 -12.89
C LEU A 89 -2.01 0.88 -12.88
N TYR A 90 -2.27 2.11 -12.49
CA TYR A 90 -1.25 3.11 -12.19
C TYR A 90 -0.91 3.05 -10.71
N MET A 91 0.35 2.79 -10.40
CA MET A 91 0.88 2.65 -9.04
C MET A 91 1.83 3.80 -8.75
N LEU A 92 1.51 4.57 -7.71
CA LEU A 92 2.40 5.60 -7.17
C LEU A 92 3.55 4.97 -6.37
N ASP A 93 4.61 5.75 -6.12
CA ASP A 93 5.85 5.22 -5.53
C ASP A 93 6.36 3.97 -6.29
N GLY A 94 6.47 4.09 -7.61
CA GLY A 94 6.69 2.99 -8.54
C GLY A 94 7.85 2.08 -8.17
N ASN A 95 8.95 2.63 -7.63
CA ASN A 95 10.09 1.85 -7.15
C ASN A 95 9.69 0.91 -6.00
N ALA A 96 8.94 1.44 -5.01
CA ALA A 96 8.46 0.63 -3.88
C ALA A 96 7.39 -0.38 -4.32
N ALA A 97 6.53 -0.01 -5.25
CA ALA A 97 5.51 -0.90 -5.80
C ALA A 97 6.15 -2.09 -6.55
N ALA A 98 7.21 -1.84 -7.33
CA ALA A 98 7.93 -2.91 -8.03
C ALA A 98 8.56 -3.94 -7.08
N MET A 99 8.99 -3.53 -5.89
CA MET A 99 9.53 -4.43 -4.86
C MET A 99 8.48 -5.37 -4.26
N VAL A 100 7.20 -5.13 -4.48
CA VAL A 100 6.10 -5.96 -3.94
C VAL A 100 5.77 -7.14 -4.84
N LEU A 101 5.94 -6.97 -6.14
CA LEU A 101 5.58 -7.98 -7.12
C LEU A 101 6.68 -9.04 -7.25
N ASP A 102 6.25 -10.27 -7.53
CA ASP A 102 7.11 -11.39 -7.88
C ASP A 102 6.65 -12.07 -9.18
N GLN A 103 7.46 -12.99 -9.72
CA GLN A 103 7.16 -13.69 -10.98
C GLN A 103 5.87 -14.53 -10.89
N ALA A 104 5.56 -15.08 -9.71
CA ALA A 104 4.34 -15.85 -9.53
C ALA A 104 3.08 -14.96 -9.58
N MET A 105 3.15 -13.77 -8.99
CA MET A 105 2.06 -12.77 -9.10
C MET A 105 1.89 -12.31 -10.54
N LEU A 106 2.98 -12.08 -11.27
CA LEU A 106 2.92 -11.69 -12.69
C LEU A 106 2.30 -12.81 -13.55
N ALA A 107 2.64 -14.07 -13.29
CA ALA A 107 2.05 -15.20 -13.97
C ALA A 107 0.54 -15.31 -13.69
N ASP A 108 0.13 -15.15 -12.43
CA ASP A 108 -1.29 -15.14 -12.06
C ASP A 108 -2.05 -13.99 -12.74
N LEU A 109 -1.50 -12.78 -12.75
CA LEU A 109 -2.10 -11.63 -13.43
C LEU A 109 -2.28 -11.89 -14.93
N ALA A 110 -1.24 -12.42 -15.59
CA ALA A 110 -1.28 -12.73 -17.02
C ALA A 110 -2.29 -13.84 -17.37
N ALA A 111 -2.55 -14.76 -16.42
CA ALA A 111 -3.52 -15.84 -16.61
C ALA A 111 -4.98 -15.41 -16.39
N HIS A 112 -5.21 -14.26 -15.74
CA HIS A 112 -6.56 -13.74 -15.44
C HIS A 112 -6.88 -12.51 -16.31
N ALA A 113 -6.85 -11.33 -15.70
CA ALA A 113 -7.24 -10.08 -16.39
C ALA A 113 -6.13 -9.46 -17.24
N ALA A 114 -4.89 -9.96 -17.09
CA ALA A 114 -3.70 -9.51 -17.82
C ALA A 114 -3.57 -7.97 -17.88
N PRO A 115 -3.63 -7.24 -16.75
CA PRO A 115 -3.60 -5.78 -16.75
C PRO A 115 -2.26 -5.23 -17.24
N VAL A 116 -2.29 -4.05 -17.83
CA VAL A 116 -1.08 -3.23 -17.98
C VAL A 116 -0.72 -2.64 -16.62
N LEU A 117 0.53 -2.79 -16.21
CA LEU A 117 1.05 -2.33 -14.93
C LEU A 117 1.91 -1.08 -15.15
N VAL A 118 1.57 0.03 -14.51
CA VAL A 118 2.28 1.31 -14.69
C VAL A 118 2.84 1.73 -13.33
N PHE A 119 4.16 1.73 -13.20
CA PHE A 119 4.88 2.11 -11.99
C PHE A 119 5.39 3.55 -12.17
N ILE A 120 4.74 4.51 -11.49
CA ILE A 120 5.11 5.92 -11.56
C ILE A 120 6.04 6.23 -10.39
N GLY A 121 7.30 6.49 -10.68
CA GLY A 121 8.33 6.76 -9.68
C GLY A 121 9.24 7.91 -10.10
N TYR A 122 10.35 8.03 -9.40
CA TYR A 122 11.38 9.05 -9.65
C TYR A 122 12.61 8.38 -10.29
N ASP A 123 13.34 9.14 -11.11
CA ASP A 123 14.51 8.63 -11.81
C ASP A 123 15.74 8.57 -10.89
N ASN A 124 15.62 7.75 -9.87
CA ASN A 124 16.69 7.42 -8.92
C ASN A 124 16.51 5.99 -8.39
N ASP A 125 17.41 5.55 -7.53
CA ASP A 125 17.43 4.21 -6.94
C ASP A 125 16.82 4.15 -5.53
N LEU A 126 16.17 5.22 -5.07
CA LEU A 126 15.50 5.23 -3.77
C LEU A 126 14.19 4.42 -3.83
N ARG A 127 13.98 3.59 -2.81
CA ARG A 127 12.68 2.92 -2.63
C ARG A 127 11.54 3.94 -2.54
N ILE A 128 11.75 5.01 -1.79
CA ILE A 128 10.82 6.14 -1.60
C ILE A 128 11.63 7.44 -1.65
N ASP A 129 11.37 8.27 -2.63
CA ASP A 129 11.89 9.64 -2.68
C ASP A 129 10.96 10.55 -1.86
N SER A 130 11.26 10.71 -0.57
CA SER A 130 10.40 11.45 0.34
C SER A 130 10.22 12.93 -0.02
N PRO A 131 11.25 13.70 -0.38
CA PRO A 131 11.10 15.08 -0.81
C PRO A 131 10.23 15.22 -2.07
N ALA A 132 10.53 14.44 -3.11
CA ALA A 132 9.84 14.52 -4.39
C ALA A 132 8.35 14.14 -4.26
N ARG A 133 8.05 13.00 -3.59
CA ARG A 133 6.66 12.56 -3.38
C ARG A 133 5.85 13.50 -2.46
N THR A 134 6.50 14.10 -1.47
CA THR A 134 5.83 15.08 -0.62
C THR A 134 5.29 16.24 -1.44
N ARG A 135 6.09 16.77 -2.35
CA ARG A 135 5.67 17.81 -3.26
C ARG A 135 4.57 17.33 -4.20
N ASP A 136 4.80 16.21 -4.91
CA ASP A 136 3.96 15.77 -6.03
C ASP A 136 2.64 15.13 -5.57
N TYR A 137 2.54 14.62 -4.34
CA TYR A 137 1.35 13.91 -3.88
C TYR A 137 0.43 14.73 -2.97
N THR A 138 0.80 15.98 -2.63
CA THR A 138 -0.02 16.79 -1.75
C THR A 138 -0.56 17.99 -2.47
N ALA A 139 -1.89 18.23 -2.33
CA ALA A 139 -2.59 19.40 -2.88
C ALA A 139 -2.48 20.63 -1.96
N TRP A 140 -2.16 20.40 -0.69
CA TRP A 140 -2.05 21.44 0.33
C TRP A 140 -0.59 21.65 0.71
N ILE A 141 -0.24 22.91 0.90
CA ILE A 141 1.06 23.28 1.45
C ILE A 141 0.98 23.06 2.97
N ASP A 142 1.91 22.27 3.48
CA ASP A 142 2.12 22.11 4.91
C ASP A 142 3.19 23.10 5.36
N THR A 143 2.86 23.94 6.32
CA THR A 143 3.74 24.96 6.89
C THR A 143 4.19 24.60 8.31
N ALA A 144 4.18 23.29 8.64
CA ALA A 144 4.65 22.85 9.95
C ALA A 144 6.14 23.15 10.14
N ASP A 145 6.48 23.63 11.33
CA ASP A 145 7.86 23.83 11.71
C ASP A 145 8.66 22.50 11.66
N ASP A 146 9.89 22.57 11.19
CA ASP A 146 10.83 21.46 11.32
C ASP A 146 11.28 21.31 12.80
N GLU A 147 12.13 20.32 13.05
CA GLU A 147 12.65 20.03 14.39
C GLU A 147 13.52 21.16 14.99
N ASN A 148 13.90 22.16 14.19
CA ASN A 148 14.67 23.32 14.58
C ASN A 148 13.80 24.58 14.73
N GLY A 149 12.47 24.46 14.59
CA GLY A 149 11.56 25.61 14.61
C GLY A 149 11.61 26.44 13.32
N THR A 150 12.22 25.93 12.26
CA THR A 150 12.24 26.60 10.96
C THR A 150 10.97 26.21 10.19
N SER A 151 10.15 27.19 9.88
CA SER A 151 8.95 26.97 9.08
C SER A 151 9.33 26.65 7.63
N GLN A 152 9.12 25.41 7.21
CA GLN A 152 9.34 24.99 5.83
C GLN A 152 8.01 24.68 5.17
N SER A 153 7.73 25.40 4.09
CA SER A 153 6.59 25.08 3.24
C SER A 153 6.91 23.87 2.38
N SER A 154 6.10 22.82 2.44
CA SER A 154 6.26 21.61 1.63
C SER A 154 4.93 21.18 1.03
N GLY A 155 4.98 20.60 -0.17
CA GLY A 155 3.78 20.12 -0.85
C GLY A 155 3.25 21.07 -1.92
N GLY A 156 1.95 20.94 -2.22
CA GLY A 156 1.21 21.81 -3.14
C GLY A 156 1.36 21.49 -4.63
N GLY A 157 2.09 20.43 -5.00
CA GLY A 157 2.35 20.07 -6.40
C GLY A 157 1.38 19.06 -7.03
N ALA A 158 0.38 18.58 -6.30
CA ALA A 158 -0.47 17.48 -6.74
C ALA A 158 -1.24 17.79 -8.04
N TYR A 159 -1.69 19.00 -8.24
CA TYR A 159 -2.39 19.37 -9.48
C TYR A 159 -1.48 19.29 -10.71
N ALA A 160 -0.25 19.81 -10.59
CA ALA A 160 0.73 19.73 -11.68
C ALA A 160 1.16 18.29 -11.95
N PHE A 161 1.25 17.46 -10.90
CA PHE A 161 1.57 16.05 -11.05
C PHE A 161 0.39 15.26 -11.67
N LEU A 162 -0.84 15.58 -11.33
CA LEU A 162 -2.01 15.01 -12.00
C LEU A 162 -2.06 15.42 -13.49
N ASP A 163 -1.74 16.66 -13.82
CA ASP A 163 -1.59 17.10 -15.20
C ASP A 163 -0.51 16.31 -15.95
N LEU A 164 0.62 16.03 -15.31
CA LEU A 164 1.68 15.19 -15.87
C LEU A 164 1.16 13.77 -16.16
N ILE A 165 0.41 13.18 -15.22
CA ILE A 165 -0.18 11.85 -15.40
C ILE A 165 -1.13 11.86 -16.59
N GLU A 166 -2.08 12.79 -16.64
CA GLU A 166 -3.11 12.78 -17.67
C GLU A 166 -2.61 13.18 -19.06
N ARG A 167 -1.71 14.18 -19.11
CA ARG A 167 -1.29 14.77 -20.40
C ARG A 167 -0.01 14.16 -20.97
N ARG A 168 0.80 13.47 -20.15
CA ARG A 168 2.08 12.91 -20.57
C ARG A 168 2.18 11.41 -20.33
N ILE A 169 1.89 10.93 -19.10
CA ILE A 169 2.05 9.51 -18.77
C ILE A 169 0.99 8.66 -19.46
N LYS A 170 -0.28 8.97 -19.31
CA LYS A 170 -1.37 8.19 -19.94
C LYS A 170 -1.23 8.08 -21.46
N PRO A 171 -0.97 9.15 -22.22
CA PRO A 171 -0.72 9.03 -23.66
C PRO A 171 0.47 8.15 -24.01
N GLU A 172 1.56 8.22 -23.21
CA GLU A 172 2.72 7.35 -23.41
C GLU A 172 2.40 5.87 -23.17
N VAL A 173 1.57 5.57 -22.16
CA VAL A 173 1.09 4.20 -21.91
C VAL A 173 0.23 3.72 -23.07
N GLN A 174 -0.71 4.54 -23.58
CA GLN A 174 -1.57 4.23 -24.70
C GLN A 174 -0.80 3.94 -26.00
N ARG A 175 0.34 4.60 -26.20
CA ARG A 175 1.20 4.33 -27.37
C ARG A 175 1.93 2.99 -27.30
N ARG A 176 2.14 2.47 -26.08
CA ARG A 176 2.92 1.24 -25.83
C ARG A 176 2.06 0.01 -25.62
N ALA A 177 0.82 0.21 -25.19
CA ALA A 177 -0.09 -0.89 -24.87
C ALA A 177 -1.52 -0.54 -25.25
N SER A 178 -2.25 -1.56 -25.74
CA SER A 178 -3.69 -1.46 -25.96
C SER A 178 -4.40 -1.54 -24.60
N ILE A 179 -4.91 -0.41 -24.10
CA ILE A 179 -5.57 -0.32 -22.81
C ILE A 179 -7.04 0.05 -22.92
N ASP A 180 -7.87 -0.45 -22.01
CA ASP A 180 -9.25 -0.05 -21.85
C ASP A 180 -9.34 1.26 -21.04
N LEU A 181 -9.76 2.34 -21.70
CA LEU A 181 -9.89 3.65 -21.08
C LEU A 181 -11.00 3.73 -20.03
N GLN A 182 -11.90 2.75 -20.00
CA GLN A 182 -12.98 2.63 -19.02
C GLN A 182 -12.59 1.72 -17.83
N GLN A 183 -11.36 1.19 -17.83
CA GLN A 183 -10.85 0.33 -16.76
C GLN A 183 -9.47 0.78 -16.29
N GLN A 184 -9.36 2.05 -15.93
CA GLN A 184 -8.14 2.65 -15.41
C GLN A 184 -8.23 2.76 -13.89
N SER A 185 -7.24 2.23 -13.19
CA SER A 185 -7.17 2.22 -11.73
C SER A 185 -5.96 3.02 -11.25
N LEU A 186 -6.12 3.76 -10.15
CA LEU A 186 -5.03 4.47 -9.46
C LEU A 186 -4.90 3.93 -8.04
N TRP A 187 -3.71 3.43 -7.70
CA TRP A 187 -3.36 2.98 -6.36
C TRP A 187 -2.25 3.84 -5.76
N GLY A 188 -2.38 4.15 -4.47
CA GLY A 188 -1.34 4.83 -3.71
C GLY A 188 -1.42 4.57 -2.22
N HIS A 189 -0.26 4.60 -1.56
CA HIS A 189 -0.12 4.39 -0.12
C HIS A 189 0.38 5.65 0.59
N SER A 190 -0.13 5.94 1.77
CA SER A 190 0.33 7.07 2.61
C SER A 190 0.06 8.42 1.93
N LEU A 191 1.07 9.23 1.61
CA LEU A 191 0.92 10.43 0.78
C LEU A 191 0.40 10.09 -0.62
N GLY A 192 0.77 8.91 -1.17
CA GLY A 192 0.18 8.41 -2.41
C GLY A 192 -1.32 8.12 -2.26
N GLY A 193 -1.75 7.59 -1.12
CA GLY A 193 -3.18 7.43 -0.79
C GLY A 193 -3.90 8.77 -0.67
N LEU A 194 -3.23 9.77 -0.10
CA LEU A 194 -3.74 11.14 -0.08
C LEU A 194 -3.90 11.71 -1.49
N PHE A 195 -2.92 11.49 -2.38
CA PHE A 195 -3.02 11.91 -3.78
C PHE A 195 -4.21 11.25 -4.49
N VAL A 196 -4.48 9.96 -4.24
CA VAL A 196 -5.67 9.26 -4.77
C VAL A 196 -6.95 9.99 -4.36
N VAL A 197 -7.09 10.34 -3.07
CA VAL A 197 -8.24 11.09 -2.54
C VAL A 197 -8.34 12.47 -3.19
N SER A 198 -7.23 13.21 -3.29
CA SER A 198 -7.19 14.52 -3.92
C SER A 198 -7.56 14.46 -5.41
N THR A 199 -7.14 13.40 -6.10
CA THR A 199 -7.49 13.17 -7.52
C THR A 199 -8.99 12.93 -7.68
N LEU A 200 -9.58 12.11 -6.81
CA LEU A 200 -11.03 11.87 -6.80
C LEU A 200 -11.80 13.19 -6.60
N TYR A 201 -11.35 14.05 -5.70
CA TYR A 201 -12.03 15.33 -5.43
C TYR A 201 -11.95 16.32 -6.60
N THR A 202 -10.85 16.33 -7.32
CA THR A 202 -10.55 17.37 -8.32
C THR A 202 -10.85 16.92 -9.75
N ARG A 203 -10.67 15.64 -10.06
CA ARG A 203 -10.90 15.06 -11.38
C ARG A 203 -11.47 13.65 -11.26
N PRO A 204 -12.72 13.51 -10.81
CA PRO A 204 -13.34 12.20 -10.59
C PRO A 204 -13.44 11.32 -11.84
N ALA A 205 -13.37 11.91 -13.04
CA ALA A 205 -13.36 11.19 -14.31
C ALA A 205 -11.97 10.68 -14.72
N ALA A 206 -10.89 11.05 -13.99
CA ALA A 206 -9.53 10.66 -14.37
C ALA A 206 -9.29 9.15 -14.29
N PHE A 207 -9.97 8.47 -13.36
CA PHE A 207 -9.89 7.02 -13.19
C PHE A 207 -11.27 6.44 -12.88
N GLN A 208 -11.44 5.14 -13.09
CA GLN A 208 -12.66 4.41 -12.76
C GLN A 208 -12.55 3.70 -11.40
N HIS A 209 -11.31 3.38 -10.99
CA HIS A 209 -11.04 2.78 -9.67
C HIS A 209 -9.99 3.60 -8.92
N TYR A 210 -10.33 4.01 -7.72
CA TYR A 210 -9.49 4.77 -6.80
C TYR A 210 -9.17 3.91 -5.58
N VAL A 211 -7.91 3.53 -5.39
CA VAL A 211 -7.50 2.72 -4.24
C VAL A 211 -6.55 3.51 -3.36
N SER A 212 -7.07 3.98 -2.24
CA SER A 212 -6.36 4.80 -1.27
C SER A 212 -6.00 3.97 -0.03
N ALA A 213 -4.73 3.63 0.10
CA ALA A 213 -4.21 2.82 1.20
C ALA A 213 -3.54 3.69 2.27
N SER A 214 -4.00 3.56 3.51
CA SER A 214 -3.49 4.30 4.68
C SER A 214 -3.25 5.79 4.39
N PRO A 215 -4.24 6.51 3.84
CA PRO A 215 -4.06 7.86 3.37
C PRO A 215 -3.60 8.80 4.49
N SER A 216 -2.66 9.69 4.18
CA SER A 216 -2.15 10.69 5.12
C SER A 216 -3.15 11.83 5.34
N LEU A 217 -4.35 11.50 5.86
CA LEU A 217 -5.45 12.46 6.06
C LEU A 217 -5.14 13.54 7.09
N TRP A 218 -4.10 13.35 7.89
CA TRP A 218 -3.56 14.31 8.85
C TRP A 218 -2.77 15.46 8.20
N TRP A 219 -2.43 15.36 6.91
CA TRP A 219 -1.61 16.35 6.21
C TRP A 219 -2.21 17.76 6.31
N SER A 220 -1.35 18.76 6.52
CA SER A 220 -1.78 20.15 6.69
C SER A 220 -2.94 20.30 7.68
N GLN A 221 -2.77 19.71 8.88
CA GLN A 221 -3.75 19.74 9.99
C GLN A 221 -5.14 19.18 9.63
N GLY A 222 -5.20 18.17 8.76
CA GLY A 222 -6.45 17.55 8.34
C GLY A 222 -7.17 18.24 7.18
N ALA A 223 -6.49 19.13 6.46
CA ALA A 223 -7.04 19.82 5.30
C ALA A 223 -7.71 18.89 4.25
N PRO A 224 -7.25 17.63 4.04
CA PRO A 224 -7.93 16.69 3.15
C PRO A 224 -9.39 16.39 3.49
N LEU A 225 -9.77 16.54 4.76
CA LEU A 225 -11.13 16.34 5.28
C LEU A 225 -11.91 17.67 5.40
N GLY A 226 -11.42 18.72 4.78
CA GLY A 226 -11.94 20.07 4.86
C GLY A 226 -12.85 20.48 3.68
N ASP A 227 -12.63 21.70 3.19
CA ASP A 227 -13.47 22.32 2.16
C ASP A 227 -13.51 21.54 0.85
N MET A 228 -12.40 20.98 0.41
CA MET A 228 -12.37 20.21 -0.84
C MET A 228 -13.27 18.98 -0.79
N GLU A 229 -13.26 18.25 0.32
CA GLU A 229 -14.18 17.13 0.51
C GLU A 229 -15.63 17.60 0.50
N ARG A 230 -15.93 18.68 1.25
CA ARG A 230 -17.28 19.23 1.30
C ARG A 230 -17.78 19.68 -0.06
N GLN A 231 -16.95 20.38 -0.83
CA GLN A 231 -17.27 20.83 -2.18
C GLN A 231 -17.46 19.66 -3.14
N PHE A 232 -16.61 18.64 -3.06
CA PHE A 232 -16.75 17.43 -3.87
C PHE A 232 -18.07 16.73 -3.58
N ILE A 233 -18.41 16.51 -2.31
CA ILE A 233 -19.67 15.86 -1.92
C ILE A 233 -20.88 16.68 -2.37
N ALA A 234 -20.83 18.02 -2.21
CA ALA A 234 -21.93 18.89 -2.58
C ALA A 234 -22.15 19.01 -4.10
N ASN A 235 -21.07 18.96 -4.88
CA ASN A 235 -21.10 19.25 -6.32
C ASN A 235 -20.92 17.99 -7.19
N ASN A 236 -20.67 16.83 -6.60
CA ASN A 236 -20.43 15.62 -7.39
C ASN A 236 -21.73 15.20 -8.09
N GLN A 237 -21.74 15.38 -9.38
CA GLN A 237 -22.82 14.95 -10.25
C GLN A 237 -22.41 13.63 -10.94
N SER A 238 -22.52 12.53 -10.21
CA SER A 238 -22.62 11.16 -10.74
C SER A 238 -21.62 10.78 -11.85
N GLN A 239 -20.31 10.93 -11.58
CA GLN A 239 -19.32 10.19 -12.36
C GLN A 239 -19.18 8.80 -11.71
N PRO A 240 -19.58 7.73 -12.41
CA PRO A 240 -19.43 6.39 -11.84
C PRO A 240 -17.97 6.06 -11.55
N ALA A 241 -17.66 5.76 -10.30
CA ALA A 241 -16.33 5.32 -9.90
C ALA A 241 -16.39 4.35 -8.72
N GLN A 242 -15.42 3.48 -8.64
CA GLN A 242 -15.21 2.62 -7.48
C GLN A 242 -14.10 3.23 -6.60
N VAL A 243 -14.34 3.27 -5.31
CA VAL A 243 -13.39 3.81 -4.33
C VAL A 243 -13.14 2.77 -3.26
N THR A 244 -11.89 2.38 -3.08
CA THR A 244 -11.49 1.51 -1.98
C THR A 244 -10.57 2.28 -1.05
N VAL A 245 -10.96 2.39 0.22
CA VAL A 245 -10.14 2.96 1.29
C VAL A 245 -9.65 1.81 2.16
N MET A 246 -8.35 1.68 2.32
CA MET A 246 -7.71 0.64 3.11
C MET A 246 -6.95 1.24 4.28
N LEU A 247 -6.96 0.56 5.45
CA LEU A 247 -6.25 1.02 6.64
C LEU A 247 -5.71 -0.16 7.44
N GLY A 248 -4.52 -0.03 8.01
CA GLY A 248 -4.01 -1.00 8.99
C GLY A 248 -4.70 -0.85 10.33
N GLY A 249 -5.12 -1.98 10.93
CA GLY A 249 -5.81 -1.97 12.22
C GLY A 249 -4.99 -1.35 13.35
N ASP A 250 -3.68 -1.57 13.32
CA ASP A 250 -2.75 -0.97 14.30
C ASP A 250 -2.60 0.56 14.12
N GLU A 251 -2.85 1.08 12.93
CA GLU A 251 -2.90 2.52 12.71
C GLU A 251 -4.11 3.15 13.40
N ARG A 252 -5.27 2.48 13.31
CA ARG A 252 -6.52 2.92 13.92
C ARG A 252 -6.48 2.79 15.44
N THR A 253 -6.01 1.67 15.96
CA THR A 253 -5.95 1.43 17.41
C THR A 253 -4.81 2.17 18.11
N GLY A 254 -3.92 2.80 17.35
CA GLY A 254 -2.75 3.47 17.88
C GLY A 254 -1.64 2.53 18.37
N ASN A 255 -1.76 1.23 18.09
CA ASN A 255 -0.74 0.23 18.43
C ASN A 255 0.49 0.38 17.52
N ARG A 256 1.23 1.46 17.74
CA ARG A 256 2.36 1.86 16.87
C ARG A 256 3.69 1.24 17.31
N GLY A 257 3.67 0.30 18.25
CA GLY A 257 4.87 -0.26 18.88
C GLY A 257 5.63 0.74 19.74
N VAL A 258 6.71 0.28 20.35
CA VAL A 258 7.59 1.14 21.17
C VAL A 258 8.29 2.15 20.26
N ARG A 259 8.16 3.43 20.57
CA ARG A 259 8.80 4.52 19.82
C ARG A 259 9.81 5.23 20.71
N ASP A 260 10.91 5.65 20.11
CA ASP A 260 11.89 6.48 20.78
C ASP A 260 11.36 7.91 20.93
N MET A 261 10.75 8.19 22.08
CA MET A 261 10.22 9.51 22.41
C MET A 261 11.31 10.54 22.74
N THR A 262 12.58 10.10 22.81
CA THR A 262 13.71 11.04 22.95
C THR A 262 14.16 11.60 21.60
N ASN A 263 13.74 10.99 20.48
CA ASN A 263 14.04 11.46 19.15
C ASN A 263 13.07 12.60 18.73
N PRO A 264 13.54 13.83 18.55
CA PRO A 264 12.69 14.98 18.18
C PRO A 264 11.87 14.75 16.89
N ARG A 265 12.44 14.03 15.92
CA ARG A 265 11.74 13.69 14.66
C ARG A 265 10.53 12.79 14.89
N VAL A 266 10.66 11.83 15.80
CA VAL A 266 9.55 10.94 16.19
C VAL A 266 8.44 11.77 16.84
N VAL A 267 8.81 12.63 17.78
CA VAL A 267 7.84 13.50 18.48
C VAL A 267 7.15 14.46 17.52
N ALA A 268 7.89 15.13 16.65
CA ALA A 268 7.32 16.01 15.63
C ALA A 268 6.37 15.26 14.68
N HIS A 269 6.77 14.09 14.20
CA HIS A 269 5.91 13.24 13.38
C HIS A 269 4.62 12.83 14.10
N LEU A 270 4.70 12.43 15.39
CA LEU A 270 3.51 12.07 16.17
C LEU A 270 2.54 13.25 16.38
N ARG A 271 3.07 14.45 16.55
CA ARG A 271 2.24 15.68 16.62
C ARG A 271 1.51 15.91 15.28
N ARG A 272 2.22 15.78 14.17
CA ARG A 272 1.62 15.96 12.82
C ARG A 272 0.51 14.96 12.53
N ILE A 273 0.73 13.68 12.81
CA ILE A 273 -0.30 12.66 12.55
C ILE A 273 -1.51 12.75 13.49
N GLY A 274 -1.44 13.53 14.57
CA GLY A 274 -2.57 13.87 15.43
C GLY A 274 -3.60 14.80 14.78
N GLY A 275 -3.35 15.33 13.58
CA GLY A 275 -4.27 16.18 12.83
C GLY A 275 -5.50 15.44 12.26
N ALA A 276 -5.55 14.11 12.34
CA ALA A 276 -6.72 13.32 11.96
C ALA A 276 -7.05 12.31 13.06
N THR A 277 -8.35 12.02 13.25
CA THR A 277 -8.80 11.01 14.20
C THR A 277 -8.41 9.60 13.73
N PRO A 278 -8.29 8.63 14.64
CA PRO A 278 -8.01 7.23 14.27
C PRO A 278 -9.00 6.64 13.25
N ASP A 279 -10.27 7.06 13.30
CA ASP A 279 -11.34 6.58 12.41
C ASP A 279 -11.51 7.43 11.15
N ALA A 280 -10.63 8.41 10.89
CA ALA A 280 -10.77 9.36 9.79
C ALA A 280 -10.94 8.68 8.42
N ALA A 281 -10.20 7.60 8.16
CA ALA A 281 -10.29 6.86 6.90
C ALA A 281 -11.64 6.12 6.75
N GLN A 282 -12.14 5.51 7.82
CA GLN A 282 -13.45 4.85 7.83
C GLN A 282 -14.58 5.87 7.68
N GLN A 283 -14.49 7.00 8.38
CA GLN A 283 -15.46 8.08 8.27
C GLN A 283 -15.47 8.70 6.87
N LEU A 284 -14.29 8.89 6.26
CA LEU A 284 -14.16 9.32 4.88
C LEU A 284 -14.90 8.36 3.93
N ALA A 285 -14.63 7.05 4.01
CA ALA A 285 -15.32 6.06 3.21
C ALA A 285 -16.84 6.11 3.41
N SER A 286 -17.30 6.26 4.64
CA SER A 286 -18.73 6.36 4.99
C SER A 286 -19.41 7.62 4.41
N ARG A 287 -18.68 8.74 4.32
CA ARG A 287 -19.21 9.96 3.69
C ARG A 287 -19.23 9.84 2.17
N LEU A 288 -18.16 9.31 1.57
CA LEU A 288 -18.09 9.08 0.13
C LEU A 288 -19.13 8.08 -0.37
N ALA A 289 -19.47 7.07 0.43
CA ALA A 289 -20.53 6.10 0.10
C ALA A 289 -21.92 6.73 -0.08
N LYS A 290 -22.13 7.94 0.40
CA LYS A 290 -23.38 8.71 0.22
C LYS A 290 -23.40 9.53 -1.06
N VAL A 291 -22.29 9.62 -1.77
CA VAL A 291 -22.17 10.40 -3.00
C VAL A 291 -22.74 9.59 -4.18
N PRO A 292 -23.74 10.10 -4.89
CA PRO A 292 -24.31 9.42 -6.04
C PRO A 292 -23.24 9.04 -7.09
N GLY A 293 -23.33 7.84 -7.63
CA GLY A 293 -22.38 7.34 -8.64
C GLY A 293 -21.11 6.71 -8.06
N LEU A 294 -20.81 6.86 -6.75
CA LEU A 294 -19.68 6.19 -6.15
C LEU A 294 -20.08 4.85 -5.54
N THR A 295 -19.30 3.81 -5.83
CA THR A 295 -19.32 2.53 -5.10
C THR A 295 -18.11 2.50 -4.19
N VAL A 296 -18.33 2.56 -2.87
CA VAL A 296 -17.25 2.73 -1.90
C VAL A 296 -17.10 1.51 -1.01
N GLN A 297 -15.87 1.05 -0.84
CA GLN A 297 -15.49 0.00 0.11
C GLN A 297 -14.48 0.53 1.12
N TYR A 298 -14.63 0.12 2.37
CA TYR A 298 -13.62 0.27 3.41
C TYR A 298 -13.10 -1.11 3.80
N ARG A 299 -11.77 -1.28 3.85
CA ARG A 299 -11.14 -2.53 4.29
C ARG A 299 -10.09 -2.24 5.34
N GLU A 300 -10.23 -2.84 6.51
CA GLU A 300 -9.23 -2.83 7.57
C GLU A 300 -8.38 -4.10 7.52
N PHE A 301 -7.10 -3.96 7.84
CA PHE A 301 -6.13 -5.05 7.88
C PHE A 301 -5.67 -5.25 9.33
N PRO A 302 -6.27 -6.16 10.10
CA PRO A 302 -5.97 -6.39 11.51
C PRO A 302 -4.48 -6.67 11.73
N GLY A 303 -3.89 -6.07 12.78
CA GLY A 303 -2.49 -6.29 13.15
C GLY A 303 -1.46 -5.66 12.21
N LEU A 304 -1.88 -4.96 11.16
CA LEU A 304 -0.95 -4.25 10.28
C LEU A 304 -0.83 -2.78 10.68
N GLY A 305 0.39 -2.33 10.82
CA GLY A 305 0.74 -0.91 10.94
C GLY A 305 1.02 -0.28 9.58
N HIS A 306 1.33 1.01 9.59
CA HIS A 306 1.47 1.85 8.39
C HIS A 306 2.48 1.32 7.34
N GLY A 307 3.65 0.86 7.77
CA GLY A 307 4.69 0.35 6.84
C GLY A 307 4.28 -0.93 6.12
N PRO A 308 3.85 -1.99 6.84
CA PRO A 308 3.35 -3.23 6.26
C PRO A 308 2.12 -3.06 5.36
N MET A 309 1.36 -1.97 5.51
CA MET A 309 0.22 -1.68 4.64
C MET A 309 0.59 -1.43 3.19
N LEU A 310 1.80 -0.94 2.87
CA LEU A 310 2.21 -0.74 1.48
C LEU A 310 2.13 -2.05 0.66
N PRO A 311 2.86 -3.12 1.01
CA PRO A 311 2.77 -4.38 0.26
C PRO A 311 1.41 -5.07 0.41
N ALA A 312 0.80 -5.04 1.59
CA ALA A 312 -0.48 -5.71 1.82
C ALA A 312 -1.61 -5.10 0.98
N SER A 313 -1.70 -3.77 0.95
CA SER A 313 -2.74 -3.08 0.18
C SER A 313 -2.56 -3.25 -1.33
N LEU A 314 -1.32 -3.26 -1.84
CA LEU A 314 -1.08 -3.49 -3.26
C LEU A 314 -1.48 -4.92 -3.67
N LYS A 315 -1.09 -5.93 -2.89
CA LYS A 315 -1.50 -7.32 -3.12
C LYS A 315 -3.02 -7.49 -3.08
N ALA A 316 -3.67 -6.87 -2.09
CA ALA A 316 -5.13 -6.88 -2.00
C ALA A 316 -5.80 -6.17 -3.18
N THR A 317 -5.21 -5.08 -3.68
CA THR A 317 -5.68 -4.36 -4.86
C THR A 317 -5.61 -5.24 -6.11
N LEU A 318 -4.49 -5.92 -6.32
CA LEU A 318 -4.33 -6.84 -7.46
C LEU A 318 -5.33 -7.98 -7.41
N SER A 319 -5.57 -8.54 -6.21
CA SER A 319 -6.60 -9.56 -6.01
C SER A 319 -8.01 -9.03 -6.30
N GLN A 320 -8.36 -7.89 -5.74
CA GLN A 320 -9.69 -7.29 -5.86
C GLN A 320 -10.03 -6.90 -7.31
N LEU A 321 -9.08 -6.29 -8.02
CA LEU A 321 -9.32 -5.77 -9.36
C LEU A 321 -9.18 -6.83 -10.45
N TYR A 322 -8.31 -7.83 -10.26
CA TYR A 322 -7.90 -8.73 -11.33
C TYR A 322 -8.13 -10.21 -11.02
N GLY A 323 -8.75 -10.53 -9.89
CA GLY A 323 -9.18 -11.90 -9.56
C GLY A 323 -8.06 -12.88 -9.22
N ILE A 324 -6.83 -12.41 -8.97
CA ILE A 324 -5.74 -13.29 -8.51
C ILE A 324 -5.88 -13.63 -7.03
N ALA A 325 -5.18 -14.66 -6.56
CA ALA A 325 -5.19 -15.05 -5.16
C ALA A 325 -4.78 -13.87 -4.25
N ASP A 326 -5.53 -13.64 -3.16
CA ASP A 326 -5.18 -12.60 -2.18
C ASP A 326 -3.94 -13.03 -1.37
N ARG A 327 -2.82 -12.40 -1.64
CA ARG A 327 -1.53 -12.62 -0.97
C ARG A 327 -1.21 -11.51 0.05
N SER A 328 -2.22 -10.74 0.45
CA SER A 328 -2.04 -9.65 1.44
C SER A 328 -1.74 -10.16 2.85
N GLY A 329 -1.97 -11.45 3.11
CA GLY A 329 -1.79 -12.06 4.43
C GLY A 329 -2.96 -11.83 5.38
N THR A 330 -4.07 -11.28 4.89
CA THR A 330 -5.30 -11.04 5.67
C THR A 330 -6.44 -11.93 5.19
N PRO A 331 -7.33 -12.40 6.09
CA PRO A 331 -8.56 -13.09 5.69
C PRO A 331 -9.39 -12.23 4.73
N ALA A 332 -10.06 -12.86 3.78
CA ALA A 332 -11.00 -12.18 2.90
C ALA A 332 -12.05 -11.43 3.75
N PRO A 333 -12.50 -10.23 3.33
CA PRO A 333 -13.58 -9.55 4.01
C PRO A 333 -14.84 -10.43 3.99
N ALA A 334 -15.57 -10.46 5.12
CA ALA A 334 -16.87 -11.12 5.16
C ALA A 334 -17.77 -10.54 4.05
N PRO A 335 -18.57 -11.35 3.35
CA PRO A 335 -19.50 -10.86 2.37
C PRO A 335 -20.43 -9.83 3.04
N ALA A 336 -20.72 -8.74 2.32
CA ALA A 336 -21.67 -7.74 2.78
C ALA A 336 -23.01 -8.44 3.08
N PRO A 337 -23.74 -8.08 4.16
CA PRO A 337 -25.08 -8.60 4.39
C PRO A 337 -25.92 -8.30 3.14
N ALA A 338 -26.64 -9.32 2.69
CA ALA A 338 -27.57 -9.19 1.58
C ALA A 338 -28.57 -8.06 1.85
N PRO A 339 -29.01 -7.29 0.84
CA PRO A 339 -29.93 -6.16 0.99
C PRO A 339 -31.28 -6.56 1.56
#